data_a5d6ba49647cad281b0495bc42950fba
#
_entry.id   a5d6ba49647cad281b0495bc42950fba
#
_cell.length_a   1.000
_cell.length_b   1.000
_cell.length_c   1.000
_cell.angle_alpha   90.00
_cell.angle_beta   90.00
_cell.angle_gamma   90.00
#
_symmetry.space_group_name_H-M   'P 1'
#
loop_
_entity.id
_entity.type
_entity.pdbx_description
1 polymer ?
#
loop_
_entity_poly.entity_id
_entity_poly.type
_entity_poly.pdbx_seq_one_letter_code
_entity_poly.pdbx_strand_id
1 'polypeptide(L)'
;GRMRLPRGAKTKSGQWSTSAQTLEELAAEGNILPRKIIDWRQLAKLKSTYTDALPSYILPKTGRVHTNYSLAITSTGRLSSSEPNLQNIPVRTAEGRKIRTAFVAPKRHVLLSADYSQIELRILALIANITALKEAFSRGQDIHAITASQIFGVAIEGMPSDIRRRAKAINFGIIYGISAFGLANQLGLSRQEAGRYIQLYFERFPGIK
;
A
#
# COMPACT_ATOMS: atom_id res chain seq x y z
N GLY A 1 31.36 2.93 12.50
CA GLY A 1 31.04 2.31 13.77
C GLY A 1 31.48 0.85 13.82
N ARG A 2 31.27 0.11 14.91
CA ARG A 2 31.67 -1.28 15.09
C ARG A 2 31.14 -2.25 14.00
N MET A 3 29.98 -1.96 13.43
CA MET A 3 29.34 -2.84 12.44
C MET A 3 29.70 -2.54 10.98
N ARG A 4 30.53 -1.55 10.70
CA ARG A 4 30.99 -1.18 9.34
C ARG A 4 29.88 -1.11 8.27
N LEU A 5 28.64 -0.77 8.68
CA LEU A 5 27.54 -0.61 7.74
C LEU A 5 27.84 0.52 6.74
N PRO A 6 27.43 0.36 5.46
CA PRO A 6 27.52 1.44 4.48
C PRO A 6 26.85 2.72 5.01
N ARG A 7 27.44 3.85 4.68
CA ARG A 7 26.93 5.14 5.12
C ARG A 7 25.95 5.65 4.08
N GLY A 8 24.70 5.81 4.48
CA GLY A 8 23.64 6.40 3.62
C GLY A 8 23.67 7.92 3.58
N ALA A 9 22.54 8.52 3.23
CA ALA A 9 22.37 9.98 3.25
C ALA A 9 22.43 10.54 4.67
N LYS A 10 22.84 11.80 4.82
CA LYS A 10 22.77 12.53 6.08
C LYS A 10 21.43 13.24 6.23
N THR A 11 20.95 13.36 7.47
CA THR A 11 19.83 14.22 7.84
C THR A 11 20.24 15.69 7.80
N LYS A 12 19.30 16.61 7.90
CA LYS A 12 19.57 18.05 7.98
C LYS A 12 20.46 18.41 9.21
N SER A 13 20.42 17.60 10.26
CA SER A 13 21.26 17.74 11.47
C SER A 13 22.64 17.11 11.33
N GLY A 14 23.03 16.59 10.16
CA GLY A 14 24.34 16.00 9.90
C GLY A 14 24.50 14.55 10.36
N GLN A 15 23.48 13.95 10.98
CA GLN A 15 23.49 12.54 11.40
C GLN A 15 23.20 11.61 10.21
N TRP A 16 23.61 10.35 10.30
CA TRP A 16 23.28 9.36 9.28
C TRP A 16 21.78 9.03 9.31
N SER A 17 21.16 9.03 8.15
CA SER A 17 19.74 8.69 8.03
C SER A 17 19.51 7.24 8.45
N THR A 18 18.46 7.04 9.25
CA THR A 18 17.90 5.73 9.57
C THR A 18 16.44 5.66 9.09
N SER A 19 16.14 6.29 7.94
CA SER A 19 14.82 6.20 7.31
C SER A 19 14.45 4.76 7.01
N ALA A 20 13.16 4.48 6.82
CA ALA A 20 12.70 3.13 6.44
C ALA A 20 13.43 2.65 5.19
N GLN A 21 13.52 3.49 4.16
CA GLN A 21 14.20 3.17 2.91
C GLN A 21 15.68 2.79 3.14
N THR A 22 16.43 3.60 3.88
CA THR A 22 17.85 3.31 4.16
C THR A 22 18.03 1.98 4.91
N LEU A 23 17.13 1.71 5.86
CA LEU A 23 17.20 0.45 6.62
C LEU A 23 16.78 -0.75 5.76
N GLU A 24 15.82 -0.59 4.87
CA GLU A 24 15.39 -1.63 3.93
C GLU A 24 16.50 -1.98 2.94
N GLU A 25 17.20 -0.98 2.38
CA GLU A 25 18.37 -1.17 1.52
C GLU A 25 19.46 -1.96 2.24
N LEU A 26 19.84 -1.55 3.44
CA LEU A 26 20.82 -2.24 4.25
C LEU A 26 20.40 -3.67 4.65
N ALA A 27 19.11 -3.89 4.90
CA ALA A 27 18.56 -5.20 5.20
C ALA A 27 18.57 -6.12 3.97
N ALA A 28 18.33 -5.57 2.78
CA ALA A 28 18.39 -6.28 1.51
C ALA A 28 19.82 -6.75 1.19
N GLU A 29 20.84 -6.03 1.64
CA GLU A 29 22.26 -6.41 1.57
C GLU A 29 22.66 -7.53 2.57
N GLY A 30 21.69 -8.07 3.32
CA GLY A 30 21.92 -9.15 4.29
C GLY A 30 22.28 -8.69 5.70
N ASN A 31 22.21 -7.40 6.01
CA ASN A 31 22.52 -6.89 7.34
C ASN A 31 21.38 -7.18 8.33
N ILE A 32 21.66 -7.96 9.37
CA ILE A 32 20.67 -8.41 10.36
C ILE A 32 20.14 -7.25 11.22
N LEU A 33 20.99 -6.32 11.66
CA LEU A 33 20.57 -5.25 12.57
C LEU A 33 19.54 -4.31 11.94
N PRO A 34 19.71 -3.79 10.71
CA PRO A 34 18.69 -3.01 10.03
C PRO A 34 17.33 -3.73 9.97
N ARG A 35 17.32 -5.03 9.67
CA ARG A 35 16.09 -5.84 9.67
C ARG A 35 15.41 -5.85 11.03
N LYS A 36 16.17 -6.11 12.09
CA LYS A 36 15.64 -6.10 13.46
C LYS A 36 15.10 -4.72 13.89
N ILE A 37 15.74 -3.65 13.44
CA ILE A 37 15.25 -2.28 13.71
C ILE A 37 13.93 -2.03 12.99
N ILE A 38 13.78 -2.48 11.74
CA ILE A 38 12.52 -2.37 11.00
C ILE A 38 11.40 -3.12 11.74
N ASP A 39 11.65 -4.39 12.08
CA ASP A 39 10.69 -5.24 12.80
C ASP A 39 10.28 -4.60 14.14
N TRP A 40 11.25 -4.12 14.91
CA TRP A 40 11.01 -3.43 16.16
C TRP A 40 10.18 -2.15 15.99
N ARG A 41 10.51 -1.32 14.98
CA ARG A 41 9.76 -0.10 14.70
C ARG A 41 8.31 -0.37 14.32
N GLN A 42 8.07 -1.43 13.57
CA GLN A 42 6.69 -1.84 13.22
C GLN A 42 5.90 -2.18 14.48
N LEU A 43 6.44 -3.03 15.36
CA LEU A 43 5.79 -3.40 16.61
C LEU A 43 5.63 -2.22 17.56
N ALA A 44 6.66 -1.38 17.70
CA ALA A 44 6.61 -0.19 18.55
C ALA A 44 5.55 0.80 18.07
N LYS A 45 5.40 0.97 16.75
CA LYS A 45 4.34 1.79 16.16
C LYS A 45 2.95 1.22 16.44
N LEU A 46 2.76 -0.09 16.28
CA LEU A 46 1.49 -0.75 16.60
C LEU A 46 1.14 -0.55 18.07
N LYS A 47 2.13 -0.75 18.95
CA LYS A 47 1.96 -0.56 20.39
C LYS A 47 1.54 0.86 20.72
N SER A 48 2.35 1.85 20.35
CA SER A 48 2.13 3.25 20.72
C SER A 48 0.87 3.85 20.10
N THR A 49 0.56 3.51 18.85
CA THR A 49 -0.55 4.12 18.10
C THR A 49 -1.90 3.47 18.44
N TYR A 50 -1.92 2.16 18.68
CA TYR A 50 -3.16 1.42 18.84
C TYR A 50 -3.35 0.85 20.23
N THR A 51 -2.47 -0.04 20.71
CA THR A 51 -2.74 -0.73 21.98
C THR A 51 -2.63 0.20 23.21
N ASP A 52 -1.75 1.18 23.17
CA ASP A 52 -1.60 2.14 24.27
C ASP A 52 -2.55 3.34 24.11
N ALA A 53 -2.66 3.89 22.89
CA ALA A 53 -3.41 5.12 22.67
C ALA A 53 -4.92 4.93 22.52
N LEU A 54 -5.41 3.88 21.82
CA LEU A 54 -6.85 3.75 21.59
C LEU A 54 -7.69 3.67 22.87
N PRO A 55 -7.28 2.97 23.94
CA PRO A 55 -8.05 2.95 25.18
C PRO A 55 -8.29 4.33 25.79
N SER A 56 -7.36 5.28 25.61
CA SER A 56 -7.51 6.66 26.14
C SER A 56 -8.58 7.47 25.38
N TYR A 57 -8.99 7.03 24.18
CA TYR A 57 -10.06 7.65 23.40
C TYR A 57 -11.45 7.04 23.67
N ILE A 58 -11.56 6.09 24.58
CA ILE A 58 -12.87 5.54 24.95
C ILE A 58 -13.65 6.59 25.70
N LEU A 59 -14.76 7.03 25.11
CA LEU A 59 -15.65 8.00 25.74
C LEU A 59 -16.45 7.29 26.85
N PRO A 60 -16.33 7.72 28.13
CA PRO A 60 -16.99 7.03 29.27
C PRO A 60 -18.50 6.90 29.10
N LYS A 61 -19.15 7.91 28.50
CA LYS A 61 -20.60 7.93 28.27
C LYS A 61 -21.09 6.79 27.35
N THR A 62 -20.29 6.40 26.35
CA THR A 62 -20.69 5.41 25.33
C THR A 62 -19.94 4.08 25.45
N GLY A 63 -18.80 4.08 26.17
CA GLY A 63 -17.89 2.93 26.22
C GLY A 63 -17.22 2.64 24.87
N ARG A 64 -17.18 3.62 23.93
CA ARG A 64 -16.72 3.45 22.56
C ARG A 64 -15.71 4.53 22.18
N VAL A 65 -14.88 4.21 21.19
CA VAL A 65 -13.99 5.17 20.56
C VAL A 65 -14.77 5.92 19.46
N HIS A 66 -14.67 7.24 19.47
CA HIS A 66 -15.25 8.13 18.45
C HIS A 66 -14.13 8.91 17.79
N THR A 67 -14.17 9.00 16.47
CA THR A 67 -13.22 9.82 15.70
C THR A 67 -13.91 11.08 15.17
N ASN A 68 -13.12 12.08 14.83
CA ASN A 68 -13.58 13.24 14.10
C ASN A 68 -13.32 13.05 12.60
N TYR A 69 -14.37 13.13 11.79
CA TYR A 69 -14.25 13.10 10.34
C TYR A 69 -14.31 14.49 9.75
N SER A 70 -13.43 14.78 8.79
CA SER A 70 -13.45 16.03 8.03
C SER A 70 -13.42 15.77 6.53
N LEU A 71 -14.26 16.50 5.80
CA LEU A 71 -14.39 16.44 4.33
C LEU A 71 -13.51 17.48 3.63
N ALA A 72 -12.97 18.46 4.35
CA ALA A 72 -12.34 19.65 3.77
C ALA A 72 -10.84 19.83 4.09
N ILE A 73 -10.19 18.81 4.66
CA ILE A 73 -8.76 18.91 5.05
C ILE A 73 -7.83 18.45 3.92
N THR A 74 -8.23 17.45 3.13
CA THR A 74 -7.37 16.90 2.08
C THR A 74 -7.54 17.65 0.76
N SER A 75 -6.46 17.91 0.06
CA SER A 75 -6.48 18.51 -1.29
C SER A 75 -7.11 17.61 -2.35
N THR A 76 -7.23 16.31 -2.06
CA THR A 76 -7.78 15.28 -2.97
C THR A 76 -9.27 15.03 -2.80
N GLY A 77 -9.95 15.70 -1.85
CA GLY A 77 -11.36 15.43 -1.52
C GLY A 77 -11.59 14.13 -0.75
N ARG A 78 -10.52 13.44 -0.31
CA ARG A 78 -10.68 12.25 0.55
C ARG A 78 -11.08 12.64 1.96
N LEU A 79 -11.86 11.79 2.62
CA LEU A 79 -12.19 11.92 4.04
C LEU A 79 -10.91 11.84 4.89
N SER A 80 -10.81 12.67 5.89
CA SER A 80 -9.77 12.60 6.93
C SER A 80 -10.38 12.17 8.26
N SER A 81 -9.65 11.38 9.03
CA SER A 81 -10.03 10.90 10.36
C SER A 81 -8.96 11.30 11.38
N SER A 82 -9.36 11.91 12.48
CA SER A 82 -8.46 12.39 13.54
C SER A 82 -9.05 12.17 14.92
N GLU A 83 -8.20 12.05 15.93
CA GLU A 83 -8.53 11.98 17.36
C GLU A 83 -9.52 10.86 17.75
N PRO A 84 -9.17 9.60 17.48
CA PRO A 84 -8.00 9.05 16.83
C PRO A 84 -8.16 8.87 15.33
N ASN A 85 -7.04 8.73 14.58
CA ASN A 85 -7.13 8.35 13.17
C ASN A 85 -7.47 6.86 13.04
N LEU A 86 -8.70 6.55 12.62
CA LEU A 86 -9.18 5.19 12.41
C LEU A 86 -9.03 4.68 10.96
N GLN A 87 -8.59 5.53 10.01
CA GLN A 87 -8.36 5.13 8.62
C GLN A 87 -7.05 4.36 8.42
N ASN A 88 -6.13 4.42 9.38
CA ASN A 88 -4.81 3.80 9.29
C ASN A 88 -4.69 2.49 10.08
N ILE A 89 -5.80 1.89 10.48
CA ILE A 89 -5.79 0.60 11.19
C ILE A 89 -5.12 -0.45 10.30
N PRO A 90 -4.04 -1.10 10.75
CA PRO A 90 -3.23 -1.96 9.90
C PRO A 90 -3.98 -3.23 9.50
N VAL A 91 -3.74 -3.68 8.25
CA VAL A 91 -4.41 -4.84 7.66
C VAL A 91 -3.42 -5.83 7.02
N ARG A 92 -2.16 -5.39 6.78
CA ARG A 92 -1.20 -6.19 6.00
C ARG A 92 -0.51 -7.27 6.81
N THR A 93 -0.11 -7.00 8.06
CA THR A 93 0.58 -7.95 8.92
C THR A 93 -0.38 -8.75 9.80
N ALA A 94 0.07 -9.89 10.31
CA ALA A 94 -0.71 -10.72 11.21
C ALA A 94 -1.02 -9.98 12.52
N GLU A 95 0.00 -9.29 13.08
CA GLU A 95 -0.12 -8.49 14.29
C GLU A 95 -1.08 -7.32 14.08
N GLY A 96 -0.97 -6.63 12.94
CA GLY A 96 -1.87 -5.54 12.58
C GLY A 96 -3.32 -6.01 12.45
N ARG A 97 -3.56 -7.18 11.86
CA ARG A 97 -4.92 -7.75 11.78
C ARG A 97 -5.51 -8.07 13.15
N LYS A 98 -4.70 -8.46 14.14
CA LYS A 98 -5.18 -8.67 15.51
C LYS A 98 -5.77 -7.41 16.13
N ILE A 99 -5.23 -6.22 15.83
CA ILE A 99 -5.78 -4.95 16.29
C ILE A 99 -7.21 -4.75 15.77
N ARG A 100 -7.48 -5.14 14.52
CA ARG A 100 -8.83 -5.03 13.94
C ARG A 100 -9.87 -5.87 14.66
N THR A 101 -9.49 -6.96 15.30
CA THR A 101 -10.43 -7.79 16.07
C THR A 101 -10.97 -7.11 17.33
N ALA A 102 -10.32 -6.04 17.80
CA ALA A 102 -10.81 -5.23 18.91
C ALA A 102 -12.01 -4.33 18.52
N PHE A 103 -12.22 -4.11 17.23
CA PHE A 103 -13.36 -3.33 16.73
C PHE A 103 -14.55 -4.25 16.52
N VAL A 104 -15.52 -4.10 17.38
CA VAL A 104 -16.71 -4.98 17.43
C VAL A 104 -17.99 -4.18 17.23
N ALA A 105 -18.98 -4.81 16.60
CA ALA A 105 -20.31 -4.23 16.51
C ALA A 105 -21.03 -4.28 17.86
N PRO A 106 -21.96 -3.35 18.13
CA PRO A 106 -22.87 -3.46 19.27
C PRO A 106 -23.71 -4.73 19.19
N LYS A 107 -24.27 -5.14 20.33
CA LYS A 107 -25.18 -6.30 20.39
C LYS A 107 -26.30 -6.14 19.38
N ARG A 108 -26.61 -7.20 18.62
CA ARG A 108 -27.59 -7.23 17.51
C ARG A 108 -27.22 -6.37 16.30
N HIS A 109 -25.98 -5.97 16.15
CA HIS A 109 -25.46 -5.27 14.96
C HIS A 109 -24.31 -6.06 14.36
N VAL A 110 -23.98 -5.74 13.13
CA VAL A 110 -22.83 -6.28 12.40
C VAL A 110 -21.98 -5.15 11.86
N LEU A 111 -20.70 -5.41 11.65
CA LEU A 111 -19.84 -4.51 10.88
C LEU A 111 -20.05 -4.83 9.40
N LEU A 112 -20.48 -3.82 8.63
CA LEU A 112 -20.54 -3.90 7.18
C LEU A 112 -19.31 -3.20 6.60
N SER A 113 -18.57 -3.91 5.75
CA SER A 113 -17.47 -3.33 4.96
C SER A 113 -17.82 -3.46 3.47
N ALA A 114 -17.92 -2.32 2.80
CA ALA A 114 -18.16 -2.26 1.36
C ALA A 114 -17.12 -1.35 0.72
N ASP A 115 -16.55 -1.80 -0.40
CA ASP A 115 -15.54 -1.06 -1.15
C ASP A 115 -15.85 -1.11 -2.65
N TYR A 116 -15.63 -0.01 -3.33
CA TYR A 116 -15.78 0.03 -4.78
C TYR A 116 -14.66 -0.76 -5.46
N SER A 117 -15.05 -1.79 -6.22
CA SER A 117 -14.07 -2.61 -6.92
C SER A 117 -13.33 -1.81 -7.99
N GLN A 118 -12.04 -1.58 -7.76
CA GLN A 118 -11.10 -0.97 -8.72
C GLN A 118 -11.57 0.40 -9.25
N ILE A 119 -12.23 1.21 -8.41
CA ILE A 119 -12.89 2.47 -8.84
C ILE A 119 -11.91 3.42 -9.52
N GLU A 120 -10.68 3.54 -9.03
CA GLU A 120 -9.66 4.43 -9.59
C GLU A 120 -9.27 4.02 -11.02
N LEU A 121 -9.12 2.72 -11.29
CA LEU A 121 -8.87 2.20 -12.65
C LEU A 121 -10.08 2.39 -13.57
N ARG A 122 -11.30 2.28 -13.06
CA ARG A 122 -12.52 2.53 -13.83
C ARG A 122 -12.65 3.99 -14.22
N ILE A 123 -12.37 4.90 -13.29
CA ILE A 123 -12.37 6.34 -13.54
C ILE A 123 -11.27 6.69 -14.55
N LEU A 124 -10.05 6.14 -14.38
CA LEU A 124 -8.95 6.33 -15.32
C LEU A 124 -9.33 5.86 -16.74
N ALA A 125 -9.90 4.67 -16.88
CA ALA A 125 -10.35 4.14 -18.15
C ALA A 125 -11.39 5.05 -18.84
N LEU A 126 -12.24 5.70 -18.05
CA LEU A 126 -13.25 6.65 -18.54
C LEU A 126 -12.62 7.98 -18.97
N ILE A 127 -11.83 8.61 -18.08
CA ILE A 127 -11.24 9.94 -18.30
C ILE A 127 -10.21 9.91 -19.45
N ALA A 128 -9.32 8.92 -19.42
CA ALA A 128 -8.28 8.74 -20.46
C ALA A 128 -8.80 8.03 -21.72
N ASN A 129 -10.12 7.73 -21.77
CA ASN A 129 -10.79 7.09 -22.92
C ASN A 129 -10.12 5.78 -23.38
N ILE A 130 -9.66 4.94 -22.46
CA ILE A 130 -8.93 3.70 -22.77
C ILE A 130 -9.91 2.60 -23.11
N THR A 131 -10.17 2.37 -24.40
CA THR A 131 -11.15 1.40 -24.89
C THR A 131 -10.91 -0.01 -24.33
N ALA A 132 -9.66 -0.49 -24.33
CA ALA A 132 -9.30 -1.81 -23.82
C ALA A 132 -9.69 -2.03 -22.35
N LEU A 133 -9.50 -1.01 -21.49
CA LEU A 133 -9.91 -1.08 -20.08
C LEU A 133 -11.41 -1.00 -19.93
N LYS A 134 -12.10 -0.13 -20.69
CA LYS A 134 -13.56 -0.02 -20.67
C LYS A 134 -14.24 -1.34 -21.07
N GLU A 135 -13.79 -1.95 -22.15
CA GLU A 135 -14.29 -3.25 -22.60
C GLU A 135 -14.03 -4.36 -21.56
N ALA A 136 -12.83 -4.41 -20.99
CA ALA A 136 -12.50 -5.37 -19.96
C ALA A 136 -13.43 -5.22 -18.73
N PHE A 137 -13.68 -4.00 -18.29
CA PHE A 137 -14.62 -3.73 -17.20
C PHE A 137 -16.06 -4.07 -17.54
N SER A 138 -16.53 -3.78 -18.75
CA SER A 138 -17.90 -4.11 -19.19
C SER A 138 -18.15 -5.61 -19.25
N ARG A 139 -17.11 -6.39 -19.54
CA ARG A 139 -17.14 -7.87 -19.55
C ARG A 139 -16.89 -8.47 -18.17
N GLY A 140 -16.74 -7.68 -17.11
CA GLY A 140 -16.43 -8.16 -15.75
C GLY A 140 -15.06 -8.82 -15.60
N GLN A 141 -14.13 -8.52 -16.49
CA GLN A 141 -12.80 -9.14 -16.50
C GLN A 141 -11.91 -8.56 -15.41
N ASP A 142 -11.00 -9.37 -14.89
CA ASP A 142 -9.99 -8.95 -13.92
C ASP A 142 -8.82 -8.23 -14.61
N ILE A 143 -8.80 -6.90 -14.49
CA ILE A 143 -7.77 -6.05 -15.08
C ILE A 143 -6.37 -6.44 -14.60
N HIS A 144 -6.20 -6.85 -13.34
CA HIS A 144 -4.90 -7.27 -12.84
C HIS A 144 -4.44 -8.58 -13.47
N ALA A 145 -5.37 -9.50 -13.73
CA ALA A 145 -5.08 -10.73 -14.44
C ALA A 145 -4.74 -10.47 -15.93
N ILE A 146 -5.48 -9.56 -16.58
CA ILE A 146 -5.17 -9.12 -17.95
C ILE A 146 -3.78 -8.49 -18.03
N THR A 147 -3.48 -7.54 -17.13
CA THR A 147 -2.17 -6.91 -17.06
C THR A 147 -1.06 -7.93 -16.82
N ALA A 148 -1.28 -8.88 -15.92
CA ALA A 148 -0.33 -9.95 -15.65
C ALA A 148 -0.08 -10.81 -16.88
N SER A 149 -1.13 -11.22 -17.58
CA SER A 149 -1.02 -12.00 -18.81
C SER A 149 -0.20 -11.26 -19.88
N GLN A 150 -0.42 -9.96 -20.03
CA GLN A 150 0.24 -9.16 -21.04
C GLN A 150 1.71 -8.84 -20.71
N ILE A 151 2.02 -8.59 -19.42
CA ILE A 151 3.38 -8.22 -18.99
C ILE A 151 4.25 -9.46 -18.76
N PHE A 152 3.69 -10.51 -18.18
CA PHE A 152 4.44 -11.71 -17.79
C PHE A 152 4.25 -12.89 -18.76
N GLY A 153 3.35 -12.79 -19.74
CA GLY A 153 3.10 -13.83 -20.73
C GLY A 153 2.43 -15.08 -20.13
N VAL A 154 1.70 -14.95 -19.02
CA VAL A 154 1.02 -16.07 -18.36
C VAL A 154 -0.46 -16.13 -18.75
N ALA A 155 -1.06 -17.33 -18.80
CA ALA A 155 -2.48 -17.47 -19.03
C ALA A 155 -3.30 -16.84 -17.89
N ILE A 156 -4.47 -16.27 -18.24
CA ILE A 156 -5.38 -15.70 -17.23
C ILE A 156 -5.99 -16.82 -16.39
N GLU A 157 -6.36 -17.92 -17.04
CA GLU A 157 -6.93 -19.09 -16.39
C GLU A 157 -5.87 -19.81 -15.55
N GLY A 158 -6.17 -20.08 -14.29
CA GLY A 158 -5.22 -20.70 -13.37
C GLY A 158 -4.05 -19.81 -12.94
N MET A 159 -4.12 -18.50 -13.17
CA MET A 159 -3.04 -17.58 -12.85
C MET A 159 -2.61 -17.64 -11.37
N PRO A 160 -1.31 -17.80 -11.07
CA PRO A 160 -0.79 -17.75 -9.71
C PRO A 160 -1.10 -16.41 -9.01
N SER A 161 -1.50 -16.48 -7.75
CA SER A 161 -1.93 -15.31 -6.98
C SER A 161 -0.81 -14.28 -6.78
N ASP A 162 0.45 -14.71 -6.74
CA ASP A 162 1.62 -13.83 -6.63
C ASP A 162 1.85 -13.03 -7.92
N ILE A 163 1.65 -13.63 -9.09
CA ILE A 163 1.75 -12.96 -10.38
C ILE A 163 0.64 -11.90 -10.52
N ARG A 164 -0.60 -12.25 -10.17
CA ARG A 164 -1.71 -11.29 -10.13
C ARG A 164 -1.44 -10.14 -9.16
N ARG A 165 -0.85 -10.42 -7.99
CA ARG A 165 -0.48 -9.41 -7.01
C ARG A 165 0.61 -8.45 -7.53
N ARG A 166 1.60 -8.96 -8.28
CA ARG A 166 2.61 -8.15 -8.96
C ARG A 166 1.97 -7.21 -9.98
N ALA A 167 1.08 -7.71 -10.82
CA ALA A 167 0.34 -6.88 -11.78
C ALA A 167 -0.53 -5.82 -11.08
N LYS A 168 -1.15 -6.15 -9.95
CA LYS A 168 -1.85 -5.15 -9.13
C LYS A 168 -0.91 -4.05 -8.66
N ALA A 169 0.29 -4.38 -8.22
CA ALA A 169 1.30 -3.39 -7.80
C ALA A 169 1.76 -2.51 -8.97
N ILE A 170 1.90 -3.07 -10.16
CA ILE A 170 2.23 -2.34 -11.40
C ILE A 170 1.11 -1.38 -11.77
N ASN A 171 -0.14 -1.85 -11.85
CA ASN A 171 -1.29 -1.04 -12.22
C ASN A 171 -1.43 0.20 -11.32
N PHE A 172 -1.44 0.00 -10.00
CA PHE A 172 -1.55 1.12 -9.07
C PHE A 172 -0.28 1.97 -9.02
N GLY A 173 0.88 1.32 -9.05
CA GLY A 173 2.15 2.04 -9.04
C GLY A 173 2.25 3.03 -10.21
N ILE A 174 1.93 2.61 -11.42
CA ILE A 174 1.99 3.46 -12.61
C ILE A 174 0.98 4.61 -12.54
N ILE A 175 -0.25 4.35 -12.11
CA ILE A 175 -1.28 5.38 -11.94
C ILE A 175 -0.83 6.48 -10.97
N TYR A 176 -0.11 6.09 -9.92
CA TYR A 176 0.43 7.03 -8.93
C TYR A 176 1.83 7.54 -9.27
N GLY A 177 2.32 7.32 -10.50
CA GLY A 177 3.60 7.84 -10.98
C GLY A 177 4.83 7.18 -10.36
N ILE A 178 4.76 5.88 -10.05
CA ILE A 178 5.90 5.17 -9.51
C ILE A 178 7.10 5.19 -10.46
N SER A 179 8.29 5.45 -9.93
CA SER A 179 9.52 5.34 -10.71
C SER A 179 9.93 3.86 -10.88
N ALA A 180 10.78 3.59 -11.89
CA ALA A 180 11.36 2.24 -12.08
C ALA A 180 12.11 1.75 -10.83
N PHE A 181 12.73 2.65 -10.08
CA PHE A 181 13.38 2.33 -8.80
C PHE A 181 12.36 1.92 -7.72
N GLY A 182 11.27 2.69 -7.59
CA GLY A 182 10.20 2.37 -6.63
C GLY A 182 9.53 1.04 -6.93
N LEU A 183 9.24 0.76 -8.22
CA LEU A 183 8.63 -0.48 -8.65
C LEU A 183 9.57 -1.68 -8.44
N ALA A 184 10.88 -1.51 -8.73
CA ALA A 184 11.89 -2.53 -8.50
C ALA A 184 11.94 -2.95 -7.02
N ASN A 185 11.98 -1.98 -6.11
CA ASN A 185 11.98 -2.25 -4.67
C ASN A 185 10.69 -2.94 -4.20
N GLN A 186 9.53 -2.51 -4.73
CA GLN A 186 8.24 -3.07 -4.35
C GLN A 186 8.06 -4.53 -4.79
N LEU A 187 8.63 -4.89 -5.95
CA LEU A 187 8.48 -6.23 -6.54
C LEU A 187 9.70 -7.15 -6.31
N GLY A 188 10.78 -6.64 -5.74
CA GLY A 188 12.04 -7.38 -5.58
C GLY A 188 12.72 -7.69 -6.92
N LEU A 189 12.68 -6.74 -7.87
CA LEU A 189 13.21 -6.86 -9.23
C LEU A 189 14.42 -5.94 -9.44
N SER A 190 15.15 -6.14 -10.53
CA SER A 190 16.12 -5.18 -10.99
C SER A 190 15.44 -3.90 -11.50
N ARG A 191 16.11 -2.75 -11.40
CA ARG A 191 15.61 -1.47 -11.93
C ARG A 191 15.36 -1.54 -13.44
N GLN A 192 16.15 -2.31 -14.16
CA GLN A 192 16.01 -2.49 -15.60
C GLN A 192 14.73 -3.24 -15.96
N GLU A 193 14.44 -4.34 -15.24
CA GLU A 193 13.18 -5.10 -15.42
C GLU A 193 11.95 -4.27 -15.07
N ALA A 194 12.01 -3.54 -13.95
CA ALA A 194 10.92 -2.64 -13.56
C ALA A 194 10.69 -1.54 -14.62
N GLY A 195 11.76 -0.98 -15.19
CA GLY A 195 11.68 -0.01 -16.29
C GLY A 195 11.01 -0.62 -17.52
N ARG A 196 11.37 -1.86 -17.88
CA ARG A 196 10.75 -2.60 -18.99
C ARG A 196 9.25 -2.84 -18.77
N TYR A 197 8.85 -3.19 -17.55
CA TYR A 197 7.42 -3.39 -17.24
C TYR A 197 6.62 -2.09 -17.35
N ILE A 198 7.18 -0.96 -16.91
CA ILE A 198 6.55 0.36 -17.07
C ILE A 198 6.40 0.71 -18.57
N GLN A 199 7.43 0.44 -19.36
CA GLN A 199 7.38 0.69 -20.81
C GLN A 199 6.31 -0.16 -21.48
N LEU A 200 6.30 -1.49 -21.25
CA LEU A 200 5.29 -2.40 -21.78
C LEU A 200 3.86 -2.00 -21.38
N TYR A 201 3.69 -1.51 -20.16
CA TYR A 201 2.40 -1.02 -19.70
C TYR A 201 1.90 0.18 -20.50
N PHE A 202 2.76 1.18 -20.74
CA PHE A 202 2.39 2.35 -21.56
C PHE A 202 2.21 2.01 -23.04
N GLU A 203 2.95 1.05 -23.57
CA GLU A 203 2.74 0.54 -24.94
C GLU A 203 1.36 -0.12 -25.06
N ARG A 204 0.93 -0.84 -24.02
CA ARG A 204 -0.37 -1.51 -24.01
C ARG A 204 -1.54 -0.59 -23.73
N PHE A 205 -1.31 0.44 -22.93
CA PHE A 205 -2.32 1.41 -22.51
C PHE A 205 -1.87 2.84 -22.84
N PRO A 206 -1.76 3.20 -24.12
CA PRO A 206 -1.13 4.47 -24.53
C PRO A 206 -1.86 5.73 -24.02
N GLY A 207 -3.14 5.65 -23.67
CA GLY A 207 -3.91 6.77 -23.13
C GLY A 207 -3.61 7.12 -21.67
N ILE A 208 -2.76 6.36 -20.98
CA ILE A 208 -2.41 6.61 -19.55
C ILE A 208 -1.22 7.57 -19.41
N LYS A 209 -0.45 7.79 -20.46
CA LYS A 209 0.76 8.61 -20.43
C LYS A 209 0.47 10.11 -20.48
#